data_e2571bbe3b1c69fd3c766ef50f23cb5e
#
_entry.id   e2571bbe3b1c69fd3c766ef50f23cb5e
#
_cell.length_a   1.000
_cell.length_b   1.000
_cell.length_c   1.000
_cell.angle_alpha   90.00
_cell.angle_beta   90.00
_cell.angle_gamma   90.00
#
_symmetry.space_group_name_H-M   'P 1'
#
loop_
_entity.id
_entity.type
_entity.pdbx_description
1 polymer ?
#
loop_
_entity_poly.entity_id
_entity_poly.type
_entity_poly.pdbx_seq_one_letter_code
_entity_poly.pdbx_strand_id
1 'polypeptide(L)'
;HYTWSVFHNPNALIALMGGNKAFTAMLDSVFALPPVFDDSYYGQVIHEIREMQIMNMGNYAHGNQPIQHMPYLYNWSGAAWKTQYWVREVMDRLYSAQPDGYCGDEDNGQTSAWYVFSAMGFYPVCPASNEYAIGSPLFAKVKLHLENGKTTVITSNNPQWRYIKALTVNATPNKSHWLTHQTL
;
A
#
# COMPACT_ATOMS: atom_id res chain seq x y z
N HIS A 1 -1.05 14.91 -2.09
CA HIS A 1 -1.92 14.17 -1.15
C HIS A 1 -3.39 14.21 -1.59
N TYR A 2 -4.02 15.38 -1.68
CA TYR A 2 -5.47 15.50 -1.91
C TYR A 2 -5.96 14.81 -3.18
N THR A 3 -5.18 14.81 -4.25
CA THR A 3 -5.49 14.11 -5.51
C THR A 3 -5.79 12.63 -5.30
N TRP A 4 -5.09 12.00 -4.33
CA TRP A 4 -5.17 10.57 -4.08
C TRP A 4 -6.12 10.19 -2.96
N SER A 5 -6.70 11.16 -2.24
CA SER A 5 -7.58 10.93 -1.09
C SER A 5 -9.01 10.53 -1.49
N VAL A 6 -9.15 9.74 -2.56
CA VAL A 6 -10.43 9.21 -3.08
C VAL A 6 -10.44 7.68 -2.97
N PHE A 7 -9.91 7.17 -1.86
CA PHE A 7 -9.82 5.73 -1.58
C PHE A 7 -11.18 5.02 -1.48
N HIS A 8 -12.26 5.77 -1.25
CA HIS A 8 -13.63 5.26 -1.22
C HIS A 8 -14.20 4.95 -2.61
N ASN A 9 -13.64 5.52 -3.69
CA ASN A 9 -14.06 5.24 -5.05
C ASN A 9 -12.92 5.43 -6.08
N PRO A 10 -11.89 4.58 -6.07
CA PRO A 10 -10.77 4.69 -7.01
C PRO A 10 -11.18 4.57 -8.48
N ASN A 11 -12.24 3.79 -8.78
CA ASN A 11 -12.74 3.67 -10.16
C ASN A 11 -13.25 5.01 -10.72
N ALA A 12 -13.97 5.79 -9.91
CA ALA A 12 -14.41 7.12 -10.32
C ALA A 12 -13.22 8.07 -10.52
N LEU A 13 -12.21 8.01 -9.64
CA LEU A 13 -11.00 8.80 -9.81
C LEU A 13 -10.26 8.44 -11.10
N ILE A 14 -10.12 7.16 -11.41
CA ILE A 14 -9.52 6.66 -12.65
C ILE A 14 -10.28 7.21 -13.88
N ALA A 15 -11.61 7.16 -13.86
CA ALA A 15 -12.44 7.68 -14.96
C ALA A 15 -12.23 9.19 -15.13
N LEU A 16 -12.22 9.97 -14.05
CA LEU A 16 -11.99 11.41 -14.08
C LEU A 16 -10.59 11.79 -14.60
N MET A 17 -9.59 10.95 -14.36
CA MET A 17 -8.22 11.13 -14.82
C MET A 17 -7.98 10.68 -16.27
N GLY A 18 -9.02 10.21 -16.99
CA GLY A 18 -8.90 9.77 -18.36
C GLY A 18 -8.57 8.28 -18.54
N GLY A 19 -8.84 7.46 -17.53
CA GLY A 19 -8.73 6.01 -17.58
C GLY A 19 -7.42 5.43 -17.04
N ASN A 20 -7.33 4.11 -17.05
CA ASN A 20 -6.26 3.34 -16.42
C ASN A 20 -4.85 3.79 -16.81
N LYS A 21 -4.61 4.09 -18.08
CA LYS A 21 -3.29 4.47 -18.59
C LYS A 21 -2.85 5.83 -18.03
N ALA A 22 -3.72 6.82 -18.08
CA ALA A 22 -3.43 8.17 -17.59
C ALA A 22 -3.26 8.17 -16.05
N PHE A 23 -4.14 7.47 -15.35
CA PHE A 23 -4.06 7.28 -13.91
C PHE A 23 -2.74 6.61 -13.49
N THR A 24 -2.39 5.48 -14.14
CA THR A 24 -1.15 4.77 -13.84
C THR A 24 0.08 5.63 -14.09
N ALA A 25 0.12 6.37 -15.20
CA ALA A 25 1.23 7.26 -15.52
C ALA A 25 1.39 8.38 -14.49
N MET A 26 0.28 8.97 -14.02
CA MET A 26 0.32 9.98 -12.97
C MET A 26 0.76 9.39 -11.63
N LEU A 27 0.30 8.18 -11.28
CA LEU A 27 0.73 7.50 -10.07
C LEU A 27 2.22 7.12 -10.13
N ASP A 28 2.71 6.67 -11.29
CA ASP A 28 4.14 6.41 -11.53
C ASP A 28 4.98 7.66 -11.30
N SER A 29 4.49 8.84 -11.73
CA SER A 29 5.22 10.10 -11.55
C SER A 29 5.47 10.44 -10.10
N VAL A 30 4.57 10.06 -9.20
CA VAL A 30 4.74 10.32 -7.75
C VAL A 30 5.99 9.63 -7.21
N PHE A 31 6.27 8.41 -7.67
CA PHE A 31 7.45 7.65 -7.24
C PHE A 31 8.73 7.98 -8.02
N ALA A 32 8.60 8.60 -9.20
CA ALA A 32 9.73 8.87 -10.10
C ALA A 32 10.25 10.30 -10.03
N LEU A 33 9.40 11.27 -9.70
CA LEU A 33 9.80 12.68 -9.62
C LEU A 33 10.78 12.91 -8.45
N PRO A 34 11.75 13.83 -8.60
CA PRO A 34 12.64 14.17 -7.49
C PRO A 34 11.82 14.74 -6.33
N PRO A 35 12.18 14.45 -5.08
CA PRO A 35 11.46 14.92 -3.90
C PRO A 35 11.76 16.40 -3.62
N VAL A 36 11.46 17.26 -4.59
CA VAL A 36 11.61 18.71 -4.51
C VAL A 36 10.23 19.31 -4.29
N PHE A 37 10.13 20.17 -3.30
CA PHE A 37 8.88 20.84 -2.95
C PHE A 37 9.17 22.31 -2.60
N ASP A 38 8.37 23.22 -3.14
CA ASP A 38 8.38 24.62 -2.76
C ASP A 38 7.46 24.81 -1.53
N ASP A 39 8.06 24.98 -0.38
CA ASP A 39 7.38 25.18 0.90
C ASP A 39 7.26 26.67 1.29
N SER A 40 7.65 27.58 0.41
CA SER A 40 7.61 29.03 0.66
C SER A 40 6.22 29.53 1.07
N TYR A 41 5.16 28.91 0.55
CA TYR A 41 3.77 29.21 0.91
C TYR A 41 3.49 29.05 2.41
N TYR A 42 4.13 28.08 3.06
CA TYR A 42 3.88 27.77 4.47
C TYR A 42 4.68 28.67 5.44
N GLY A 43 5.73 29.32 4.94
CA GLY A 43 6.60 30.17 5.77
C GLY A 43 7.40 29.41 6.84
N GLN A 44 7.34 28.08 6.82
CA GLN A 44 8.07 27.18 7.73
C GLN A 44 8.27 25.81 7.09
N VAL A 45 9.25 25.09 7.59
CA VAL A 45 9.48 23.68 7.18
C VAL A 45 8.36 22.81 7.76
N ILE A 46 7.68 22.06 6.88
CA ILE A 46 6.68 21.07 7.27
C ILE A 46 7.35 19.72 7.37
N HIS A 47 7.18 19.02 8.49
CA HIS A 47 7.91 17.79 8.77
C HIS A 47 7.59 16.68 7.76
N GLU A 48 6.35 16.54 7.29
CA GLU A 48 5.97 15.54 6.28
C GLU A 48 6.68 15.75 4.94
N ILE A 49 6.93 17.01 4.57
CA ILE A 49 7.70 17.33 3.36
C ILE A 49 9.17 16.96 3.55
N ARG A 50 9.73 17.30 4.71
CA ARG A 50 11.11 16.94 5.04
C ARG A 50 11.33 15.44 5.11
N GLU A 51 10.42 14.71 5.72
CA GLU A 51 10.43 13.25 5.78
C GLU A 51 10.38 12.65 4.37
N MET A 52 9.46 13.10 3.52
CA MET A 52 9.38 12.71 2.12
C MET A 52 10.73 12.91 1.39
N GLN A 53 11.39 14.04 1.60
CA GLN A 53 12.68 14.34 0.98
C GLN A 53 13.78 13.40 1.49
N ILE A 54 13.82 13.14 2.80
CA ILE A 54 14.81 12.22 3.42
C ILE A 54 14.60 10.79 2.93
N MET A 55 13.35 10.33 2.85
CA MET A 55 13.01 8.97 2.40
C MET A 55 13.38 8.74 0.93
N ASN A 56 13.45 9.81 0.13
CA ASN A 56 13.87 9.77 -1.28
C ASN A 56 13.16 8.66 -2.09
N MET A 57 11.82 8.60 -1.95
CA MET A 57 10.95 7.71 -2.72
C MET A 57 10.01 8.57 -3.60
N GLY A 58 10.61 9.43 -4.42
CA GLY A 58 9.86 10.43 -5.19
C GLY A 58 9.12 11.40 -4.29
N ASN A 59 7.91 11.72 -4.66
CA ASN A 59 6.99 12.58 -3.89
C ASN A 59 6.02 11.75 -3.02
N TYR A 60 6.31 10.47 -2.78
CA TYR A 60 5.53 9.61 -1.92
C TYR A 60 5.93 9.82 -0.45
N ALA A 61 5.04 10.44 0.31
CA ALA A 61 5.27 10.78 1.73
C ALA A 61 4.65 9.71 2.65
N HIS A 62 5.27 8.54 2.73
CA HIS A 62 4.74 7.40 3.50
C HIS A 62 4.58 7.70 5.00
N GLY A 63 5.37 8.60 5.56
CA GLY A 63 5.24 9.05 6.94
C GLY A 63 3.93 9.79 7.23
N ASN A 64 3.17 10.17 6.19
CA ASN A 64 1.87 10.81 6.33
C ASN A 64 0.75 9.83 6.00
N GLN A 65 -0.04 9.43 7.00
CA GLN A 65 -1.03 8.36 6.95
C GLN A 65 -2.11 8.51 5.86
N PRO A 66 -2.62 9.72 5.54
CA PRO A 66 -3.62 9.88 4.47
C PRO A 66 -3.18 9.40 3.09
N ILE A 67 -1.88 9.14 2.88
CA ILE A 67 -1.35 8.72 1.59
C ILE A 67 -0.88 7.25 1.56
N GLN A 68 -0.88 6.56 2.67
CA GLN A 68 -0.34 5.20 2.79
C GLN A 68 -1.06 4.16 1.91
N HIS A 69 -2.29 4.44 1.49
CA HIS A 69 -3.04 3.57 0.56
C HIS A 69 -2.54 3.64 -0.90
N MET A 70 -1.79 4.67 -1.28
CA MET A 70 -1.39 4.93 -2.68
C MET A 70 -0.73 3.74 -3.40
N PRO A 71 0.23 3.01 -2.81
CA PRO A 71 0.87 1.89 -3.49
C PRO A 71 -0.11 0.80 -3.92
N TYR A 72 -1.28 0.73 -3.26
CA TYR A 72 -2.33 -0.24 -3.58
C TYR A 72 -3.26 0.20 -4.71
N LEU A 73 -3.27 1.48 -5.08
CA LEU A 73 -4.17 2.01 -6.11
C LEU A 73 -3.92 1.43 -7.51
N TYR A 74 -2.73 0.89 -7.77
CA TYR A 74 -2.43 0.20 -9.02
C TYR A 74 -3.30 -1.05 -9.26
N ASN A 75 -3.87 -1.65 -8.20
CA ASN A 75 -4.79 -2.78 -8.36
C ASN A 75 -6.02 -2.37 -9.18
N TRP A 76 -6.54 -1.15 -9.00
CA TRP A 76 -7.69 -0.63 -9.73
C TRP A 76 -7.40 -0.26 -11.18
N SER A 77 -6.16 0.09 -11.49
CA SER A 77 -5.77 0.47 -12.86
C SER A 77 -5.27 -0.70 -13.71
N GLY A 78 -5.38 -1.95 -13.21
CA GLY A 78 -4.93 -3.14 -13.92
C GLY A 78 -3.41 -3.36 -13.89
N ALA A 79 -2.69 -2.65 -13.01
CA ALA A 79 -1.25 -2.74 -12.86
C ALA A 79 -0.84 -3.32 -11.49
N ALA A 80 -1.53 -4.35 -11.01
CA ALA A 80 -1.35 -4.96 -9.68
C ALA A 80 0.10 -5.38 -9.39
N TRP A 81 0.90 -5.72 -10.42
CA TRP A 81 2.32 -5.99 -10.25
C TRP A 81 3.10 -4.78 -9.73
N LYS A 82 2.65 -3.54 -10.02
CA LYS A 82 3.24 -2.32 -9.46
C LYS A 82 2.89 -2.14 -7.99
N THR A 83 1.67 -2.51 -7.58
CA THR A 83 1.35 -2.62 -6.14
C THR A 83 2.34 -3.54 -5.45
N GLN A 84 2.54 -4.74 -5.97
CA GLN A 84 3.46 -5.73 -5.39
C GLN A 84 4.89 -5.21 -5.30
N TYR A 85 5.34 -4.49 -6.33
CA TYR A 85 6.65 -3.85 -6.34
C TYR A 85 6.77 -2.76 -5.26
N TRP A 86 5.88 -1.77 -5.29
CA TRP A 86 6.00 -0.60 -4.42
C TRP A 86 5.73 -0.92 -2.95
N VAL A 87 4.79 -1.80 -2.65
CA VAL A 87 4.54 -2.25 -1.27
C VAL A 87 5.80 -2.90 -0.68
N ARG A 88 6.51 -3.72 -1.45
CA ARG A 88 7.79 -4.30 -1.01
C ARG A 88 8.89 -3.25 -0.86
N GLU A 89 9.01 -2.32 -1.81
CA GLU A 89 9.98 -1.22 -1.71
C GLU A 89 9.73 -0.37 -0.45
N VAL A 90 8.48 -0.06 -0.14
CA VAL A 90 8.12 0.69 1.07
C VAL A 90 8.51 -0.09 2.32
N MET A 91 8.14 -1.37 2.41
CA MET A 91 8.49 -2.20 3.58
C MET A 91 10.00 -2.35 3.76
N ASP A 92 10.72 -2.54 2.67
CA ASP A 92 12.18 -2.80 2.70
C ASP A 92 13.00 -1.54 2.99
N ARG A 93 12.52 -0.35 2.58
CA ARG A 93 13.29 0.90 2.63
C ARG A 93 12.87 1.87 3.72
N LEU A 94 11.59 1.85 4.11
CA LEU A 94 11.02 2.87 5.00
C LEU A 94 10.70 2.35 6.40
N TYR A 95 11.02 1.08 6.66
CA TYR A 95 10.88 0.48 7.99
C TYR A 95 12.16 -0.22 8.40
N SER A 96 12.47 -0.20 9.68
CA SER A 96 13.60 -0.94 10.25
C SER A 96 13.27 -1.48 11.65
N ALA A 97 14.05 -2.45 12.12
CA ALA A 97 13.93 -2.99 13.47
C ALA A 97 14.73 -2.18 14.51
N GLN A 98 14.90 -0.88 14.28
CA GLN A 98 15.57 0.03 15.19
C GLN A 98 14.54 0.85 16.00
N PRO A 99 14.92 1.49 17.11
CA PRO A 99 14.01 2.33 17.89
C PRO A 99 13.37 3.48 17.10
N ASP A 100 14.05 3.98 16.06
CA ASP A 100 13.61 5.00 15.12
C ASP A 100 13.16 4.39 13.78
N GLY A 101 12.58 3.21 13.80
CA GLY A 101 12.29 2.37 12.63
C GLY A 101 11.15 2.80 11.75
N TYR A 102 10.48 3.91 12.03
CA TYR A 102 9.44 4.50 11.19
C TYR A 102 9.96 5.70 10.42
N CYS A 103 9.43 5.89 9.22
CA CYS A 103 9.79 7.03 8.35
C CYS A 103 9.02 8.33 8.65
N GLY A 104 8.27 8.37 9.71
CA GLY A 104 7.44 9.46 10.20
C GLY A 104 6.73 9.04 11.46
N ASP A 105 5.64 9.71 11.80
CA ASP A 105 4.89 9.42 13.02
C ASP A 105 4.19 8.05 12.96
N GLU A 106 4.09 7.39 14.10
CA GLU A 106 3.39 6.10 14.22
C GLU A 106 1.86 6.27 14.14
N ASP A 107 1.35 7.39 14.66
CA ASP A 107 -0.04 7.83 14.60
C ASP A 107 -1.07 6.78 15.06
N ASN A 108 -0.98 6.45 16.34
CA ASN A 108 -1.97 5.61 17.04
C ASN A 108 -2.19 4.24 16.41
N GLY A 109 -1.15 3.64 15.84
CA GLY A 109 -1.19 2.31 15.27
C GLY A 109 -1.32 2.26 13.75
N GLN A 110 -1.55 3.37 13.06
CA GLN A 110 -1.76 3.39 11.62
C GLN A 110 -0.53 2.92 10.85
N THR A 111 0.65 3.46 11.16
CA THR A 111 1.90 3.13 10.47
C THR A 111 2.36 1.70 10.76
N SER A 112 2.21 1.24 12.01
CA SER A 112 2.45 -0.15 12.39
C SER A 112 1.47 -1.10 11.69
N ALA A 113 0.18 -0.77 11.68
CA ALA A 113 -0.85 -1.59 11.05
C ALA A 113 -0.62 -1.71 9.54
N TRP A 114 -0.20 -0.63 8.88
CA TRP A 114 0.12 -0.69 7.46
C TRP A 114 1.21 -1.72 7.16
N TYR A 115 2.29 -1.71 7.95
CA TYR A 115 3.38 -2.68 7.78
C TYR A 115 2.90 -4.11 8.03
N VAL A 116 2.17 -4.35 9.10
CA VAL A 116 1.68 -5.69 9.47
C VAL A 116 0.75 -6.25 8.40
N PHE A 117 -0.24 -5.48 7.94
CA PHE A 117 -1.15 -5.88 6.87
C PHE A 117 -0.38 -6.14 5.56
N SER A 118 0.51 -5.24 5.18
CA SER A 118 1.30 -5.37 3.96
C SER A 118 2.22 -6.59 4.01
N ALA A 119 2.82 -6.87 5.16
CA ALA A 119 3.65 -8.06 5.39
C ALA A 119 2.84 -9.36 5.32
N MET A 120 1.57 -9.34 5.71
CA MET A 120 0.63 -10.46 5.52
C MET A 120 0.20 -10.63 4.05
N GLY A 121 0.36 -9.59 3.21
CA GLY A 121 0.10 -9.62 1.78
C GLY A 121 -1.21 -8.99 1.32
N PHE A 122 -1.90 -8.21 2.15
CA PHE A 122 -3.12 -7.49 1.79
C PHE A 122 -3.31 -6.24 2.64
N TYR A 123 -4.17 -5.31 2.21
CA TYR A 123 -4.41 -4.05 2.92
C TYR A 123 -5.86 -3.55 2.73
N PRO A 124 -6.53 -3.06 3.78
CA PRO A 124 -7.86 -2.45 3.70
C PRO A 124 -7.74 -0.99 3.21
N VAL A 125 -7.71 -0.79 1.89
CA VAL A 125 -7.57 0.55 1.29
C VAL A 125 -8.71 1.49 1.67
N CYS A 126 -9.93 0.98 1.71
CA CYS A 126 -11.10 1.70 2.21
C CYS A 126 -11.66 0.97 3.44
N PRO A 127 -11.44 1.49 4.66
CA PRO A 127 -11.86 0.81 5.89
C PRO A 127 -13.36 0.53 6.00
N ALA A 128 -14.19 1.30 5.30
CA ALA A 128 -15.65 1.10 5.28
C ALA A 128 -16.11 0.05 4.26
N SER A 129 -15.20 -0.48 3.43
CA SER A 129 -15.51 -1.56 2.50
C SER A 129 -15.23 -2.93 3.13
N ASN A 130 -15.81 -3.98 2.54
CA ASN A 130 -15.52 -5.36 2.92
C ASN A 130 -14.37 -5.96 2.10
N GLU A 131 -13.52 -5.13 1.50
CA GLU A 131 -12.49 -5.54 0.56
C GLU A 131 -11.09 -5.23 1.07
N TYR A 132 -10.17 -6.14 0.75
CA TYR A 132 -8.74 -5.98 0.96
C TYR A 132 -8.01 -6.08 -0.36
N ALA A 133 -7.20 -5.08 -0.67
CA ALA A 133 -6.33 -5.09 -1.84
C ALA A 133 -5.16 -6.06 -1.61
N ILE A 134 -4.88 -6.92 -2.59
CA ILE A 134 -3.76 -7.88 -2.53
C ILE A 134 -2.46 -7.16 -2.85
N GLY A 135 -1.48 -7.31 -1.96
CA GLY A 135 -0.11 -6.83 -2.10
C GLY A 135 0.88 -7.98 -2.40
N SER A 136 1.96 -8.05 -1.61
CA SER A 136 3.01 -9.07 -1.75
C SER A 136 3.48 -9.53 -0.36
N PRO A 137 3.12 -10.75 0.09
CA PRO A 137 3.43 -11.21 1.43
C PRO A 137 4.94 -11.34 1.68
N LEU A 138 5.39 -11.04 2.90
CA LEU A 138 6.78 -11.20 3.34
C LEU A 138 7.09 -12.59 3.88
N PHE A 139 6.07 -13.33 4.30
CA PHE A 139 6.25 -14.58 5.02
C PHE A 139 5.84 -15.79 4.19
N ALA A 140 6.53 -16.92 4.37
CA ALA A 140 6.15 -18.18 3.76
C ALA A 140 4.78 -18.67 4.28
N LYS A 141 4.46 -18.35 5.53
CA LYS A 141 3.19 -18.73 6.16
C LYS A 141 2.79 -17.73 7.24
N VAL A 142 1.53 -17.32 7.19
CA VAL A 142 0.86 -16.52 8.23
C VAL A 142 -0.36 -17.27 8.70
N LYS A 143 -0.63 -17.27 9.99
CA LYS A 143 -1.87 -17.76 10.60
C LYS A 143 -2.57 -16.63 11.34
N LEU A 144 -3.81 -16.37 10.99
CA LEU A 144 -4.66 -15.39 11.65
C LEU A 144 -5.72 -16.15 12.46
N HIS A 145 -5.66 -16.00 13.77
CA HIS A 145 -6.68 -16.53 14.67
C HIS A 145 -7.76 -15.46 14.86
N LEU A 146 -8.94 -15.72 14.32
CA LEU A 146 -10.03 -14.76 14.31
C LEU A 146 -10.89 -14.91 15.58
N GLU A 147 -11.58 -13.83 15.97
CA GLU A 147 -12.46 -13.81 17.16
C GLU A 147 -13.59 -14.84 17.10
N ASN A 148 -14.04 -15.21 15.90
CA ASN A 148 -15.05 -16.26 15.69
C ASN A 148 -14.53 -17.70 15.86
N GLY A 149 -13.28 -17.86 16.32
CA GLY A 149 -12.60 -19.13 16.52
C GLY A 149 -12.04 -19.78 15.25
N LYS A 150 -12.24 -19.19 14.08
CA LYS A 150 -11.65 -19.65 12.82
C LYS A 150 -10.20 -19.25 12.70
N THR A 151 -9.47 -19.98 11.85
CA THR A 151 -8.08 -19.66 11.51
C THR A 151 -7.94 -19.52 10.00
N THR A 152 -7.51 -18.35 9.56
CA THR A 152 -7.11 -18.13 8.17
C THR A 152 -5.62 -18.40 8.02
N VAL A 153 -5.25 -19.12 6.98
CA VAL A 153 -3.85 -19.46 6.68
C VAL A 153 -3.48 -18.88 5.32
N ILE A 154 -2.48 -18.01 5.30
CA ILE A 154 -1.90 -17.44 4.11
C ILE A 154 -0.55 -18.12 3.88
N THR A 155 -0.31 -18.63 2.67
CA THR A 155 0.95 -19.26 2.31
C THR A 155 1.53 -18.65 1.05
N SER A 156 2.86 -18.49 1.01
CA SER A 156 3.62 -18.13 -0.18
C SER A 156 4.68 -19.19 -0.44
N ASN A 157 4.75 -19.69 -1.66
CA ASN A 157 5.74 -20.71 -2.04
C ASN A 157 7.18 -20.18 -1.97
N ASN A 158 7.36 -18.88 -2.24
CA ASN A 158 8.64 -18.22 -2.09
C ASN A 158 8.41 -16.73 -1.73
N PRO A 159 8.55 -16.37 -0.45
CA PRO A 159 8.32 -15.00 0.02
C PRO A 159 9.39 -14.02 -0.47
N GLN A 160 10.52 -14.48 -1.02
CA GLN A 160 11.53 -13.62 -1.63
C GLN A 160 11.07 -13.07 -2.98
N TRP A 161 10.14 -13.73 -3.64
CA TRP A 161 9.57 -13.26 -4.90
C TRP A 161 8.50 -12.20 -4.64
N ARG A 162 8.70 -11.04 -5.25
CA ARG A 162 7.75 -9.92 -5.11
C ARG A 162 6.45 -10.18 -5.83
N TYR A 163 6.50 -10.87 -6.97
CA TYR A 163 5.36 -10.95 -7.88
C TYR A 163 4.59 -12.25 -7.71
N ILE A 164 3.27 -12.11 -7.60
CA ILE A 164 2.34 -13.22 -7.50
C ILE A 164 2.00 -13.68 -8.92
N LYS A 165 2.41 -14.90 -9.27
CA LYS A 165 2.09 -15.53 -10.55
C LYS A 165 0.67 -16.11 -10.57
N ALA A 166 0.24 -16.68 -9.46
CA ALA A 166 -1.08 -17.26 -9.29
C ALA A 166 -1.50 -17.18 -7.82
N LEU A 167 -2.80 -17.07 -7.60
CA LEU A 167 -3.42 -17.04 -6.28
C LEU A 167 -4.56 -18.05 -6.25
N THR A 168 -4.68 -18.76 -5.14
CA THR A 168 -5.85 -19.60 -4.84
C THR A 168 -6.44 -19.17 -3.50
N VAL A 169 -7.76 -19.23 -3.42
CA VAL A 169 -8.52 -19.03 -2.19
C VAL A 169 -9.35 -20.29 -1.94
N ASN A 170 -9.16 -20.93 -0.79
CA ASN A 170 -9.80 -22.20 -0.47
C ASN A 170 -9.67 -23.24 -1.60
N ALA A 171 -8.43 -23.40 -2.11
CA ALA A 171 -8.05 -24.27 -3.22
C ALA A 171 -8.68 -23.90 -4.59
N THR A 172 -9.44 -22.82 -4.70
CA THR A 172 -10.03 -22.34 -5.95
C THR A 172 -9.17 -21.23 -6.55
N PRO A 173 -8.82 -21.26 -7.86
CA PRO A 173 -8.09 -20.20 -8.51
C PRO A 173 -8.81 -18.84 -8.37
N ASN A 174 -8.10 -17.83 -7.89
CA ASN A 174 -8.58 -16.48 -7.79
C ASN A 174 -7.83 -15.57 -8.78
N LYS A 175 -8.56 -14.93 -9.67
CA LYS A 175 -8.02 -13.95 -10.63
C LYS A 175 -8.22 -12.51 -10.17
N SER A 176 -8.94 -12.32 -9.05
CA SER A 176 -9.16 -11.00 -8.47
C SER A 176 -7.88 -10.50 -7.78
N HIS A 177 -7.73 -9.17 -7.76
CA HIS A 177 -6.72 -8.51 -6.95
C HIS A 177 -7.24 -8.09 -5.56
N TRP A 178 -8.35 -8.72 -5.14
CA TRP A 178 -9.07 -8.43 -3.91
C TRP A 178 -9.41 -9.71 -3.16
N LEU A 179 -9.47 -9.56 -1.83
CA LEU A 179 -10.09 -10.51 -0.92
C LEU A 179 -11.28 -9.80 -0.26
N THR A 180 -12.36 -10.54 0.01
CA THR A 180 -13.44 -10.03 0.85
C THR A 180 -13.21 -10.40 2.31
N HIS A 181 -13.78 -9.63 3.23
CA HIS A 181 -13.70 -9.96 4.66
C HIS A 181 -14.28 -11.35 4.97
N GLN A 182 -15.30 -11.77 4.24
CA GLN A 182 -15.89 -13.11 4.38
C GLN A 182 -14.95 -14.25 3.96
N THR A 183 -13.96 -13.93 3.14
CA THR A 183 -12.96 -14.89 2.66
C THR A 183 -11.86 -15.14 3.71
N LEU A 184 -11.64 -14.16 4.57
CA LEU A 184 -10.70 -14.24 5.69
C LEU A 184 -11.36 -14.94 6.88
#